data_71ae4ed873588637ec8d6accad69f9a6
#
_entry.id   71ae4ed873588637ec8d6accad69f9a6
#
_cell.length_a   1.000
_cell.length_b   1.000
_cell.length_c   1.000
_cell.angle_alpha   90.00
_cell.angle_beta   90.00
_cell.angle_gamma   90.00
#
_symmetry.space_group_name_H-M   'P 1'
#
loop_
_entity.id
_entity.type
_entity.pdbx_description
1 polymer ?
#
loop_
_entity_poly.entity_id
_entity_poly.type
_entity_poly.pdbx_seq_one_letter_code
_entity_poly.pdbx_strand_id
1 'polypeptide(L)'
;MIKSLEQYFIQFGHLDFPNVGSLKWYKKEANWQEGKLYAPVEEIIFDLQVTKPTKGFYNFLAEALNTSNEQAIIQYEQFLQKFINNGEPIAIGNLGILNNQDHNFTWETKFKAADYYADINLGTISLSDNAIDKSHNLKKDNWILWALLLLVIASIAILLKNL
;
A
#
# COMPACT_ATOMS: atom_id res chain seq x y z
N MET A 1 11.05 22.92 7.74
CA MET A 1 9.58 22.77 7.69
C MET A 1 9.12 21.92 6.49
N ILE A 2 9.18 22.36 5.25
CA ILE A 2 8.64 21.66 4.07
C ILE A 2 9.14 20.21 3.95
N LYS A 3 10.45 19.97 4.08
CA LYS A 3 11.02 18.62 4.04
C LYS A 3 10.48 17.71 5.14
N SER A 4 10.24 18.25 6.34
CA SER A 4 9.66 17.48 7.45
C SER A 4 8.19 17.14 7.20
N LEU A 5 7.42 18.03 6.56
CA LEU A 5 6.04 17.77 6.15
C LEU A 5 5.97 16.68 5.09
N GLU A 6 6.85 16.72 4.08
CA GLU A 6 6.96 15.67 3.07
C GLU A 6 7.28 14.31 3.70
N GLN A 7 8.28 14.25 4.58
CA GLN A 7 8.66 13.03 5.28
C GLN A 7 7.51 12.48 6.13
N TYR A 8 6.82 13.36 6.87
CA TYR A 8 5.66 12.94 7.66
C TYR A 8 4.56 12.34 6.79
N PHE A 9 4.22 13.00 5.69
CA PHE A 9 3.20 12.51 4.77
C PHE A 9 3.57 11.14 4.16
N ILE A 10 4.81 10.97 3.72
CA ILE A 10 5.29 9.69 3.18
C ILE A 10 5.19 8.57 4.24
N GLN A 11 5.49 8.88 5.48
CA GLN A 11 5.49 7.89 6.56
C GLN A 11 4.08 7.53 7.07
N PHE A 12 3.18 8.52 7.17
CA PHE A 12 1.88 8.35 7.83
C PHE A 12 0.68 8.42 6.88
N GLY A 13 0.87 8.82 5.64
CA GLY A 13 -0.16 8.86 4.61
C GLY A 13 -1.21 9.97 4.79
N HIS A 14 -1.03 10.88 5.73
CA HIS A 14 -1.90 12.03 5.93
C HIS A 14 -1.13 13.24 6.45
N LEU A 15 -1.62 14.43 6.16
CA LEU A 15 -1.05 15.69 6.63
C LEU A 15 -2.17 16.73 6.78
N ASP A 16 -2.33 17.23 7.99
CA ASP A 16 -3.37 18.20 8.33
C ASP A 16 -2.83 19.61 8.33
N PHE A 17 -3.54 20.51 7.63
CA PHE A 17 -3.28 21.95 7.61
C PHE A 17 -4.45 22.67 8.29
N PRO A 18 -4.31 23.08 9.56
CA PRO A 18 -5.35 23.82 10.27
C PRO A 18 -5.92 24.99 9.47
N ASN A 19 -7.24 25.08 9.39
CA ASN A 19 -7.99 26.10 8.63
C ASN A 19 -7.81 26.08 7.10
N VAL A 20 -7.15 25.07 6.56
CA VAL A 20 -6.89 24.93 5.12
C VAL A 20 -7.50 23.64 4.59
N GLY A 21 -7.22 22.51 5.23
CA GLY A 21 -7.65 21.20 4.80
C GLY A 21 -6.66 20.10 5.18
N SER A 22 -6.75 18.95 4.53
CA SER A 22 -5.83 17.84 4.76
C SER A 22 -5.45 17.13 3.47
N LEU A 23 -4.23 16.61 3.41
CA LEU A 23 -3.79 15.68 2.39
C LEU A 23 -3.93 14.26 2.93
N LYS A 24 -4.45 13.37 2.09
CA LYS A 24 -4.63 11.95 2.42
C LYS A 24 -4.11 11.10 1.27
N TRP A 25 -3.42 10.03 1.61
CA TRP A 25 -3.06 9.02 0.64
C TRP A 25 -4.27 8.14 0.36
N TYR A 26 -4.72 8.14 -0.87
CA TYR A 26 -5.79 7.27 -1.33
C TYR A 26 -5.19 6.12 -2.13
N LYS A 27 -5.50 4.89 -1.71
CA LYS A 27 -5.06 3.68 -2.38
C LYS A 27 -6.27 2.87 -2.82
N LYS A 28 -6.38 2.65 -4.12
CA LYS A 28 -7.33 1.72 -4.71
C LYS A 28 -6.58 0.47 -5.12
N GLU A 29 -7.06 -0.68 -4.68
CA GLU A 29 -6.45 -1.97 -5.02
C GLU A 29 -6.56 -2.27 -6.52
N ALA A 30 -5.65 -3.12 -7.00
CA ALA A 30 -5.73 -3.64 -8.36
C ALA A 30 -7.10 -4.29 -8.60
N ASN A 31 -7.71 -4.02 -9.74
CA ASN A 31 -9.04 -4.51 -10.06
C ASN A 31 -9.03 -5.27 -11.38
N TRP A 32 -9.69 -6.42 -11.39
CA TRP A 32 -9.92 -7.21 -12.59
C TRP A 32 -11.27 -6.84 -13.21
N GLN A 33 -11.25 -6.37 -14.45
CA GLN A 33 -12.46 -6.03 -15.17
C GLN A 33 -12.29 -6.39 -16.65
N GLU A 34 -13.27 -7.09 -17.22
CA GLU A 34 -13.33 -7.40 -18.65
C GLU A 34 -12.07 -8.06 -19.24
N GLY A 35 -11.43 -8.96 -18.47
CA GLY A 35 -10.22 -9.65 -18.92
C GLY A 35 -8.93 -8.82 -18.83
N LYS A 36 -8.98 -7.64 -18.20
CA LYS A 36 -7.85 -6.77 -17.97
C LYS A 36 -7.63 -6.56 -16.48
N LEU A 37 -6.38 -6.69 -16.03
CA LEU A 37 -5.96 -6.32 -14.69
C LEU A 37 -5.52 -4.87 -14.70
N TYR A 38 -6.29 -4.01 -14.03
CA TYR A 38 -5.93 -2.62 -13.81
C TYR A 38 -4.97 -2.52 -12.63
N ALA A 39 -3.91 -1.74 -12.81
CA ALA A 39 -2.94 -1.49 -11.76
C ALA A 39 -3.59 -0.84 -10.53
N PRO A 40 -3.01 -1.00 -9.34
CA PRO A 40 -3.44 -0.24 -8.17
C PRO A 40 -3.25 1.26 -8.44
N VAL A 41 -4.24 2.04 -8.04
CA VAL A 41 -4.16 3.50 -8.16
C VAL A 41 -3.78 4.07 -6.79
N GLU A 42 -2.73 4.86 -6.76
CA GLU A 42 -2.32 5.61 -5.59
C GLU A 42 -2.40 7.10 -5.92
N GLU A 43 -3.19 7.82 -5.16
CA GLU A 43 -3.45 9.25 -5.37
C GLU A 43 -3.32 10.02 -4.06
N ILE A 44 -2.92 11.28 -4.17
CA ILE A 44 -2.96 12.20 -3.04
C ILE A 44 -4.20 13.06 -3.20
N ILE A 45 -5.14 12.89 -2.29
CA ILE A 45 -6.39 13.63 -2.27
C ILE A 45 -6.29 14.77 -1.27
N PHE A 46 -6.74 15.95 -1.68
CA PHE A 46 -6.91 17.09 -0.80
C PHE A 46 -8.38 17.19 -0.35
N ASP A 47 -8.57 17.19 0.96
CA ASP A 47 -9.88 17.26 1.60
C ASP A 47 -9.98 18.59 2.35
N LEU A 48 -10.99 19.39 2.01
CA LEU A 48 -11.26 20.67 2.67
C LEU A 48 -11.80 20.55 4.10
N GLN A 49 -12.09 19.32 4.56
CA GLN A 49 -12.45 19.13 5.96
C GLN A 49 -11.33 19.57 6.87
N VAL A 50 -11.64 20.52 7.75
CA VAL A 50 -10.68 21.04 8.71
C VAL A 50 -10.44 20.00 9.78
N THR A 51 -9.28 19.40 9.75
CA THR A 51 -8.79 18.48 10.79
C THR A 51 -7.71 19.17 11.61
N LYS A 52 -7.51 18.69 12.83
CA LYS A 52 -6.43 19.20 13.69
C LYS A 52 -5.29 18.20 13.69
N PRO A 53 -4.04 18.66 13.52
CA PRO A 53 -2.89 17.80 13.64
C PRO A 53 -2.85 17.08 14.99
N THR A 54 -2.44 15.84 14.97
CA THR A 54 -2.35 15.00 16.17
C THR A 54 -1.15 15.38 17.03
N LYS A 55 -1.15 14.96 18.29
CA LYS A 55 0.03 15.08 19.15
C LYS A 55 1.25 14.38 18.55
N GLY A 56 1.02 13.25 17.84
CA GLY A 56 2.08 12.50 17.15
C GLY A 56 2.74 13.32 16.03
N PHE A 57 1.97 14.11 15.30
CA PHE A 57 2.50 15.03 14.29
C PHE A 57 3.44 16.06 14.90
N TYR A 58 3.03 16.71 15.99
CA TYR A 58 3.87 17.72 16.63
C TYR A 58 5.13 17.13 17.27
N ASN A 59 5.06 15.92 17.82
CA ASN A 59 6.24 15.21 18.31
C ASN A 59 7.23 14.93 17.18
N PHE A 60 6.74 14.41 16.03
CA PHE A 60 7.57 14.20 14.85
C PHE A 60 8.20 15.50 14.37
N LEU A 61 7.42 16.57 14.32
CA LEU A 61 7.89 17.85 13.84
C LEU A 61 8.95 18.46 14.78
N ALA A 62 8.77 18.35 16.09
CA ALA A 62 9.73 18.78 17.09
C ALA A 62 11.05 18.03 16.94
N GLU A 63 11.03 16.72 16.75
CA GLU A 63 12.21 15.90 16.50
C GLU A 63 12.91 16.30 15.19
N ALA A 64 12.14 16.41 14.10
CA ALA A 64 12.67 16.75 12.79
C ALA A 64 13.28 18.17 12.72
N LEU A 65 12.80 19.10 13.54
CA LEU A 65 13.30 20.47 13.64
C LEU A 65 14.30 20.66 14.79
N ASN A 66 14.56 19.62 15.56
CA ASN A 66 15.42 19.65 16.75
C ASN A 66 14.99 20.76 17.73
N THR A 67 13.72 20.77 18.12
CA THR A 67 13.13 21.80 18.98
C THR A 67 12.14 21.18 19.99
N SER A 68 11.54 21.99 20.87
CA SER A 68 10.46 21.51 21.74
C SER A 68 9.13 21.41 21.02
N ASN A 69 8.17 20.63 21.57
CA ASN A 69 6.83 20.51 20.99
C ASN A 69 6.12 21.86 20.91
N GLU A 70 6.24 22.70 21.91
CA GLU A 70 5.64 24.03 21.94
C GLU A 70 6.20 24.92 20.81
N GLN A 71 7.51 24.85 20.62
CA GLN A 71 8.17 25.59 19.53
C GLN A 71 7.79 25.04 18.16
N ALA A 72 7.65 23.72 18.01
CA ALA A 72 7.19 23.11 16.77
C ALA A 72 5.77 23.55 16.39
N ILE A 73 4.87 23.61 17.37
CA ILE A 73 3.50 24.12 17.18
C ILE A 73 3.55 25.57 16.69
N ILE A 74 4.26 26.45 17.38
CA ILE A 74 4.37 27.87 17.04
C ILE A 74 4.96 28.03 15.62
N GLN A 75 6.02 27.31 15.29
CA GLN A 75 6.66 27.39 13.97
C GLN A 75 5.73 26.91 12.87
N TYR A 76 4.96 25.84 13.12
CA TYR A 76 4.01 25.31 12.16
C TYR A 76 2.84 26.27 11.93
N GLU A 77 2.28 26.83 12.99
CA GLU A 77 1.22 27.84 12.90
C GLU A 77 1.68 29.08 12.16
N GLN A 78 2.89 29.59 12.46
CA GLN A 78 3.48 30.74 11.75
C GLN A 78 3.71 30.44 10.27
N PHE A 79 4.14 29.22 9.95
CA PHE A 79 4.31 28.78 8.57
C PHE A 79 2.98 28.78 7.81
N LEU A 80 1.89 28.25 8.42
CA LEU A 80 0.57 28.24 7.83
C LEU A 80 -0.02 29.65 7.72
N GLN A 81 0.14 30.50 8.74
CA GLN A 81 -0.34 31.87 8.70
C GLN A 81 0.31 32.67 7.54
N LYS A 82 1.58 32.47 7.27
CA LYS A 82 2.24 33.08 6.10
C LYS A 82 1.61 32.61 4.80
N PHE A 83 1.34 31.31 4.67
CA PHE A 83 0.66 30.75 3.50
C PHE A 83 -0.75 31.33 3.30
N ILE A 84 -1.54 31.38 4.39
CA ILE A 84 -2.92 31.88 4.34
C ILE A 84 -2.93 33.37 3.97
N ASN A 85 -2.04 34.18 4.56
CA ASN A 85 -2.05 35.63 4.40
C ASN A 85 -1.39 36.10 3.10
N ASN A 86 -0.31 35.46 2.68
CA ASN A 86 0.48 35.90 1.52
C ASN A 86 0.00 35.29 0.19
N GLY A 87 -0.76 34.19 0.25
CA GLY A 87 -1.21 33.47 -0.96
C GLY A 87 -0.09 32.73 -1.71
N GLU A 88 1.13 32.70 -1.15
CA GLU A 88 2.25 32.01 -1.81
C GLU A 88 2.04 30.51 -1.80
N PRO A 89 2.19 29.80 -2.94
CA PRO A 89 1.99 28.36 -2.98
C PRO A 89 3.06 27.62 -2.15
N ILE A 90 2.64 26.54 -1.49
CA ILE A 90 3.54 25.63 -0.76
C ILE A 90 3.84 24.41 -1.64
N ALA A 91 5.08 24.29 -2.11
CA ALA A 91 5.56 23.08 -2.77
C ALA A 91 6.02 22.06 -1.71
N ILE A 92 5.33 20.94 -1.61
CA ILE A 92 5.67 19.85 -0.69
C ILE A 92 6.48 18.80 -1.45
N GLY A 93 7.75 19.09 -1.64
CA GLY A 93 8.70 18.23 -2.33
C GLY A 93 8.19 17.72 -3.69
N ASN A 94 8.26 16.41 -3.88
CA ASN A 94 7.77 15.73 -5.08
C ASN A 94 6.29 15.35 -5.01
N LEU A 95 5.62 15.59 -3.89
CA LEU A 95 4.22 15.24 -3.73
C LEU A 95 3.31 16.15 -4.54
N GLY A 96 3.54 17.45 -4.49
CA GLY A 96 2.72 18.42 -5.20
C GLY A 96 2.83 19.84 -4.65
N ILE A 97 1.86 20.67 -5.05
CA ILE A 97 1.79 22.08 -4.69
C ILE A 97 0.42 22.39 -4.09
N LEU A 98 0.41 22.95 -2.90
CA LEU A 98 -0.77 23.53 -2.27
C LEU A 98 -0.87 25.00 -2.65
N ASN A 99 -1.92 25.36 -3.37
CA ASN A 99 -2.18 26.72 -3.83
C ASN A 99 -3.23 27.40 -2.94
N ASN A 100 -3.11 28.70 -2.81
CA ASN A 100 -4.06 29.56 -2.13
C ASN A 100 -4.40 30.74 -3.05
N GLN A 101 -5.61 30.77 -3.59
CA GLN A 101 -6.12 31.86 -4.40
C GLN A 101 -7.34 32.45 -3.69
N ASP A 102 -7.18 33.58 -3.04
CA ASP A 102 -8.25 34.28 -2.31
C ASP A 102 -9.00 33.37 -1.31
N HIS A 103 -8.23 32.60 -0.51
CA HIS A 103 -8.73 31.60 0.44
C HIS A 103 -9.43 30.38 -0.23
N ASN A 104 -9.28 30.23 -1.53
CA ASN A 104 -9.64 29.01 -2.22
C ASN A 104 -8.40 28.09 -2.30
N PHE A 105 -8.40 27.06 -1.47
CA PHE A 105 -7.28 26.13 -1.35
C PHE A 105 -7.44 24.98 -2.35
N THR A 106 -6.40 24.76 -3.17
CA THR A 106 -6.37 23.69 -4.15
C THR A 106 -5.05 22.94 -4.10
N TRP A 107 -5.08 21.66 -4.44
CA TRP A 107 -3.91 20.81 -4.52
C TRP A 107 -3.61 20.42 -5.95
N GLU A 108 -2.39 20.65 -6.38
CA GLU A 108 -1.87 20.15 -7.65
C GLU A 108 -0.88 19.02 -7.37
N THR A 109 -1.27 17.78 -7.63
CA THR A 109 -0.39 16.63 -7.42
C THR A 109 0.70 16.57 -8.48
N LYS A 110 1.94 16.37 -8.07
CA LYS A 110 3.06 16.01 -8.95
C LYS A 110 3.29 14.50 -8.97
N PHE A 111 2.78 13.80 -7.97
CA PHE A 111 2.88 12.36 -7.88
C PHE A 111 1.89 11.71 -8.85
N LYS A 112 2.41 10.86 -9.74
CA LYS A 112 1.60 10.05 -10.65
C LYS A 112 1.93 8.58 -10.44
N ALA A 113 1.01 7.83 -9.83
CA ALA A 113 1.20 6.40 -9.63
C ALA A 113 1.37 5.63 -10.95
N ALA A 114 0.74 6.11 -12.03
CA ALA A 114 0.87 5.53 -13.36
C ALA A 114 2.31 5.51 -13.90
N ASP A 115 3.19 6.37 -13.37
CA ASP A 115 4.61 6.38 -13.75
C ASP A 115 5.36 5.17 -13.14
N TYR A 116 4.79 4.52 -12.14
CA TYR A 116 5.39 3.40 -11.41
C TYR A 116 4.73 2.04 -11.72
N TYR A 117 3.45 2.06 -12.10
CA TYR A 117 2.68 0.84 -12.33
C TYR A 117 2.06 0.88 -13.72
N ALA A 118 2.42 -0.09 -14.56
CA ALA A 118 1.77 -0.27 -15.85
C ALA A 118 0.60 -1.25 -15.74
N ASP A 119 -0.45 -1.00 -16.50
CA ASP A 119 -1.54 -1.97 -16.66
C ASP A 119 -1.01 -3.24 -17.33
N ILE A 120 -1.34 -4.40 -16.78
CA ILE A 120 -0.98 -5.69 -17.34
C ILE A 120 -2.15 -6.19 -18.19
N ASN A 121 -1.96 -6.24 -19.49
CA ASN A 121 -2.90 -6.92 -20.38
C ASN A 121 -2.55 -8.42 -20.36
N LEU A 122 -3.31 -9.20 -19.61
CA LEU A 122 -3.12 -10.65 -19.51
C LEU A 122 -3.61 -11.41 -20.76
N GLY A 123 -4.08 -10.72 -21.77
CA GLY A 123 -4.76 -11.33 -22.92
C GLY A 123 -6.05 -12.02 -22.48
N THR A 124 -6.78 -12.58 -23.42
CA THR A 124 -7.80 -13.57 -23.10
C THR A 124 -7.07 -14.85 -22.69
N ILE A 125 -6.97 -15.11 -21.39
CA ILE A 125 -6.72 -16.47 -20.94
C ILE A 125 -7.98 -17.22 -21.37
N SER A 126 -7.97 -17.77 -22.58
CA SER A 126 -8.93 -18.78 -22.94
C SER A 126 -8.63 -19.94 -21.99
N LEU A 127 -9.43 -20.07 -20.96
CA LEU A 127 -9.60 -21.36 -20.31
C LEU A 127 -10.20 -22.24 -21.40
N SER A 128 -9.35 -22.74 -22.30
CA SER A 128 -9.79 -23.86 -23.13
C SER A 128 -10.10 -24.95 -22.13
N ASP A 129 -11.36 -25.40 -22.12
CA ASP A 129 -11.84 -26.53 -21.28
C ASP A 129 -11.02 -27.82 -21.53
N ASN A 130 -9.99 -27.75 -22.35
CA ASN A 130 -9.08 -28.83 -22.71
C ASN A 130 -7.87 -28.97 -21.81
N ALA A 131 -7.67 -28.15 -20.81
CA ALA A 131 -6.48 -28.22 -19.96
C ALA A 131 -6.71 -28.86 -18.59
N ILE A 132 -7.85 -29.46 -18.36
CA ILE A 132 -7.89 -30.58 -17.43
C ILE A 132 -7.63 -31.85 -18.28
N ASP A 133 -6.47 -31.88 -18.93
CA ASP A 133 -5.85 -33.15 -19.21
C ASP A 133 -5.52 -33.76 -17.84
N LYS A 134 -6.49 -34.52 -17.33
CA LYS A 134 -6.34 -35.43 -16.21
C LYS A 134 -5.41 -36.58 -16.58
N SER A 135 -4.38 -36.33 -17.36
CA SER A 135 -3.22 -37.20 -17.45
C SER A 135 -2.18 -36.84 -16.39
N HIS A 136 -2.58 -36.47 -15.18
CA HIS A 136 -1.87 -37.07 -14.09
C HIS A 136 -2.15 -38.58 -14.24
N ASN A 137 -1.35 -39.21 -15.08
CA ASN A 137 -0.97 -40.59 -14.87
C ASN A 137 -0.50 -40.61 -13.42
N LEU A 138 -1.45 -40.76 -12.52
CA LEU A 138 -1.19 -41.31 -11.20
C LEU A 138 -0.47 -42.59 -11.54
N LYS A 139 0.87 -42.60 -11.55
CA LYS A 139 1.65 -43.78 -11.38
C LYS A 139 0.92 -44.49 -10.27
N LYS A 140 0.21 -45.56 -10.67
CA LYS A 140 -0.55 -46.40 -9.76
C LYS A 140 0.51 -46.82 -8.77
N ASP A 141 0.60 -46.10 -7.67
CA ASP A 141 1.58 -46.37 -6.63
C ASP A 141 1.24 -47.77 -6.15
N ASN A 142 2.03 -48.72 -6.56
CA ASN A 142 1.88 -50.11 -6.19
C ASN A 142 2.22 -50.36 -4.70
N TRP A 143 2.12 -49.27 -3.89
CA TRP A 143 2.39 -49.35 -2.47
C TRP A 143 1.57 -50.44 -1.75
N ILE A 144 0.32 -50.67 -2.22
CA ILE A 144 -0.55 -51.74 -1.72
C ILE A 144 0.07 -53.11 -1.98
N LEU A 145 0.68 -53.34 -3.15
CA LEU A 145 1.40 -54.58 -3.46
C LEU A 145 2.62 -54.78 -2.56
N TRP A 146 3.34 -53.70 -2.28
CA TRP A 146 4.48 -53.75 -1.35
C TRP A 146 4.04 -54.02 0.09
N ALA A 147 2.92 -53.40 0.53
CA ALA A 147 2.33 -53.65 1.85
C ALA A 147 1.88 -55.12 2.01
N LEU A 148 1.23 -55.70 0.99
CA LEU A 148 0.84 -57.10 0.97
C LEU A 148 2.06 -58.03 1.01
N LEU A 149 3.09 -57.75 0.25
CA LEU A 149 4.34 -58.51 0.26
C LEU A 149 4.99 -58.52 1.65
N LEU A 150 5.06 -57.38 2.31
CA LEU A 150 5.60 -57.28 3.67
C LEU A 150 4.75 -58.09 4.69
N LEU A 151 3.43 -58.09 4.54
CA LEU A 151 2.53 -58.83 5.41
C LEU A 151 2.73 -60.36 5.25
N VAL A 152 2.93 -60.83 4.02
CA VAL A 152 3.22 -62.24 3.75
C VAL A 152 4.57 -62.63 4.36
N ILE A 153 5.61 -61.83 4.20
CA ILE A 153 6.96 -62.09 4.76
C ILE A 153 6.87 -62.13 6.31
N ALA A 154 6.15 -61.21 6.93
CA ALA A 154 5.95 -61.17 8.38
C ALA A 154 5.21 -62.45 8.87
N SER A 155 4.20 -62.91 8.15
CA SER A 155 3.46 -64.11 8.48
C SER A 155 4.34 -65.38 8.43
N ILE A 156 5.18 -65.47 7.41
CA ILE A 156 6.14 -66.60 7.27
C ILE A 156 7.18 -66.56 8.41
N ALA A 157 7.68 -65.40 8.76
CA ALA A 157 8.62 -65.26 9.88
C ALA A 157 8.05 -65.68 11.23
N ILE A 158 6.77 -65.37 11.47
CA ILE A 158 6.07 -65.80 12.68
C ILE A 158 5.86 -67.34 12.72
N LEU A 159 5.54 -67.92 11.57
CA LEU A 159 5.37 -69.38 11.48
C LEU A 159 6.71 -70.13 11.73
N LEU A 160 7.81 -69.61 11.15
CA LEU A 160 9.13 -70.20 11.35
C LEU A 160 9.68 -70.06 12.77
N LYS A 161 9.22 -69.03 13.50
CA LYS A 161 9.62 -68.87 14.89
C LYS A 161 8.86 -69.79 15.86
N ASN A 162 7.70 -70.27 15.46
CA ASN A 162 6.84 -71.15 16.27
C ASN A 162 6.94 -72.67 15.91
N LEU A 163 7.81 -72.98 14.97
CA LEU A 163 8.23 -74.36 14.63
C LEU A 163 9.56 -74.65 15.34
#